data_1e9483c3a1285ea27974ffd4d19271e8
#
_entry.id   1e9483c3a1285ea27974ffd4d19271e8
#
_cell.length_a   1.000
_cell.length_b   1.000
_cell.length_c   1.000
_cell.angle_alpha   90.00
_cell.angle_beta   90.00
_cell.angle_gamma   90.00
#
_symmetry.space_group_name_H-M   'P 1'
#
loop_
_entity.id
_entity.type
_entity.pdbx_description
1 polymer ?
#
loop_
_entity_poly.entity_id
_entity_poly.type
_entity_poly.pdbx_seq_one_letter_code
_entity_poly.pdbx_strand_id
1 'polypeptide(L)'
;MSNNDLLVDLYDLDFSSIDIPITIKRVLSPNSDDVVEYIGKHFSPKWASEAKAAMYKNHPTCFVAVDNKEIVGFACYDATAKGFFGPLGVSDDYRKRGIGKALVMKCMEGLFYDGYGYAIIGGVSEKTQKFYYDACKAIPIVNSRKVYNRLIDR
;
A
#
# COMPACT_ATOMS: atom_id res chain seq x y z
N MET A 1 -8.03 11.42 19.91
CA MET A 1 -7.20 11.04 18.81
C MET A 1 -7.99 10.37 17.71
N SER A 2 -8.01 10.93 16.55
CA SER A 2 -8.80 10.38 15.47
C SER A 2 -7.90 9.82 14.36
N ASN A 3 -8.28 8.65 13.88
CA ASN A 3 -7.76 8.13 12.63
C ASN A 3 -8.70 8.64 11.54
N ASN A 4 -8.13 9.04 10.43
CA ASN A 4 -8.90 9.47 9.27
C ASN A 4 -8.53 8.65 8.06
N ASP A 5 -9.48 8.54 7.14
CA ASP A 5 -9.12 8.16 5.78
C ASP A 5 -8.47 9.38 5.13
N LEU A 6 -7.51 9.15 4.26
CA LEU A 6 -6.83 10.20 3.54
C LEU A 6 -7.22 10.15 2.06
N LEU A 7 -7.28 11.31 1.44
CA LEU A 7 -7.54 11.45 0.01
C LEU A 7 -6.25 11.77 -0.73
N VAL A 8 -6.02 11.09 -1.84
CA VAL A 8 -4.88 11.33 -2.73
C VAL A 8 -5.42 11.78 -4.08
N ASP A 9 -4.95 12.92 -4.56
CA ASP A 9 -5.21 13.39 -5.92
C ASP A 9 -4.14 12.82 -6.85
N LEU A 10 -4.50 11.78 -7.62
CA LEU A 10 -3.53 11.09 -8.46
C LEU A 10 -3.05 11.95 -9.64
N TYR A 11 -3.84 12.93 -10.05
CA TYR A 11 -3.45 13.84 -11.13
C TYR A 11 -2.31 14.78 -10.75
N ASP A 12 -2.07 14.95 -9.45
CA ASP A 12 -1.07 15.88 -8.92
C ASP A 12 0.25 15.21 -8.57
N LEU A 13 0.45 13.96 -8.96
CA LEU A 13 1.65 13.20 -8.61
C LEU A 13 2.59 13.04 -9.80
N ASP A 14 3.89 13.10 -9.51
CA ASP A 14 4.95 12.83 -10.48
C ASP A 14 5.51 11.42 -10.22
N PHE A 15 5.04 10.44 -10.97
CA PHE A 15 5.43 9.06 -10.78
C PHE A 15 6.88 8.77 -11.19
N SER A 16 7.51 9.68 -11.95
CA SER A 16 8.90 9.53 -12.36
C SER A 16 9.89 9.86 -11.26
N SER A 17 9.43 10.40 -10.13
CA SER A 17 10.28 10.84 -9.04
C SER A 17 10.83 9.70 -8.17
N ILE A 18 10.40 8.44 -8.42
CA ILE A 18 10.84 7.29 -7.64
C ILE A 18 12.28 6.96 -8.00
N ASP A 19 13.20 7.10 -7.04
CA ASP A 19 14.62 6.81 -7.24
C ASP A 19 15.21 6.25 -5.95
N ILE A 20 15.30 4.92 -5.88
CA ILE A 20 15.92 4.23 -4.75
C ILE A 20 16.77 3.07 -5.28
N PRO A 21 17.80 2.64 -4.54
CA PRO A 21 18.69 1.55 -4.99
C PRO A 21 18.09 0.15 -4.87
N ILE A 22 16.87 0.03 -4.32
CA ILE A 22 16.18 -1.24 -4.15
C ILE A 22 15.21 -1.44 -5.30
N THR A 23 15.14 -2.66 -5.83
CA THR A 23 14.22 -2.99 -6.92
C THR A 23 12.79 -3.11 -6.41
N ILE A 24 11.87 -2.41 -7.07
CA ILE A 24 10.42 -2.54 -6.80
C ILE A 24 9.81 -3.30 -7.98
N LYS A 25 9.08 -4.37 -7.69
CA LYS A 25 8.45 -5.20 -8.73
C LYS A 25 6.97 -5.41 -8.43
N ARG A 26 6.16 -5.42 -9.48
CA ARG A 26 4.78 -5.92 -9.35
C ARG A 26 4.85 -7.43 -9.19
N VAL A 27 4.06 -7.96 -8.26
CA VAL A 27 3.99 -9.39 -8.02
C VAL A 27 3.34 -10.08 -9.24
N LEU A 28 3.93 -11.17 -9.68
CA LEU A 28 3.31 -12.07 -10.64
C LEU A 28 2.73 -13.27 -9.88
N SER A 29 1.67 -13.86 -10.45
CA SER A 29 0.92 -14.90 -9.74
C SER A 29 1.75 -16.08 -9.22
N PRO A 30 2.83 -16.53 -9.87
CA PRO A 30 3.65 -17.61 -9.30
C PRO A 30 4.26 -17.28 -7.94
N ASN A 31 4.41 -16.00 -7.61
CA ASN A 31 4.98 -15.58 -6.32
C ASN A 31 3.91 -15.16 -5.29
N SER A 32 2.62 -15.34 -5.61
CA SER A 32 1.54 -14.87 -4.73
C SER A 32 1.65 -15.44 -3.32
N ASP A 33 1.83 -16.75 -3.20
CA ASP A 33 1.89 -17.40 -1.89
C ASP A 33 3.14 -16.99 -1.12
N ASP A 34 4.27 -16.79 -1.80
CA ASP A 34 5.50 -16.32 -1.16
C ASP A 34 5.28 -14.95 -0.50
N VAL A 35 4.59 -14.06 -1.19
CA VAL A 35 4.32 -12.71 -0.68
C VAL A 35 3.35 -12.76 0.48
N VAL A 36 2.27 -13.54 0.37
CA VAL A 36 1.29 -13.69 1.45
C VAL A 36 1.96 -14.24 2.71
N GLU A 37 2.84 -15.25 2.55
CA GLU A 37 3.59 -15.83 3.67
C GLU A 37 4.51 -14.78 4.31
N TYR A 38 5.23 -14.01 3.50
CA TYR A 38 6.08 -12.94 3.99
C TYR A 38 5.27 -11.95 4.84
N ILE A 39 4.11 -11.53 4.36
CA ILE A 39 3.26 -10.57 5.07
C ILE A 39 2.78 -11.14 6.40
N GLY A 40 2.33 -12.38 6.41
CA GLY A 40 1.84 -13.02 7.62
C GLY A 40 2.93 -13.19 8.67
N LYS A 41 4.14 -13.52 8.23
CA LYS A 41 5.28 -13.77 9.11
C LYS A 41 5.86 -12.48 9.69
N HIS A 42 5.97 -11.43 8.88
CA HIS A 42 6.65 -10.18 9.29
C HIS A 42 5.71 -9.11 9.83
N PHE A 43 4.41 -9.20 9.58
CA PHE A 43 3.46 -8.17 9.99
C PHE A 43 2.27 -8.75 10.75
N SER A 44 1.24 -9.24 10.05
CA SER A 44 0.09 -9.81 10.74
C SER A 44 -0.71 -10.76 9.86
N PRO A 45 -1.45 -11.73 10.47
CA PRO A 45 -2.35 -12.58 9.72
C PRO A 45 -3.49 -11.81 9.04
N LYS A 46 -3.96 -10.72 9.64
CA LYS A 46 -5.01 -9.89 9.05
C LYS A 46 -4.52 -9.20 7.79
N TRP A 47 -3.31 -8.68 7.79
CA TRP A 47 -2.72 -8.08 6.60
C TRP A 47 -2.48 -9.13 5.52
N ALA A 48 -2.04 -10.33 5.90
CA ALA A 48 -1.89 -11.42 4.94
C ALA A 48 -3.22 -11.77 4.29
N SER A 49 -4.29 -11.85 5.09
CA SER A 49 -5.64 -12.11 4.60
C SER A 49 -6.10 -11.02 3.62
N GLU A 50 -5.92 -9.77 4.01
CA GLU A 50 -6.28 -8.62 3.18
C GLU A 50 -5.51 -8.62 1.85
N ALA A 51 -4.22 -8.92 1.91
CA ALA A 51 -3.35 -8.95 0.73
C ALA A 51 -3.76 -10.02 -0.29
N LYS A 52 -4.44 -11.08 0.14
CA LYS A 52 -4.94 -12.11 -0.79
C LYS A 52 -5.87 -11.53 -1.85
N ALA A 53 -6.64 -10.50 -1.49
CA ALA A 53 -7.51 -9.83 -2.46
C ALA A 53 -6.70 -9.14 -3.57
N ALA A 54 -5.48 -8.72 -3.28
CA ALA A 54 -4.58 -8.13 -4.26
C ALA A 54 -3.78 -9.17 -5.04
N MET A 55 -3.60 -10.37 -4.48
CA MET A 55 -2.74 -11.41 -5.07
C MET A 55 -3.47 -12.34 -6.01
N TYR A 56 -4.65 -12.81 -5.61
CA TYR A 56 -5.33 -13.91 -6.31
C TYR A 56 -6.23 -13.39 -7.41
N LYS A 57 -5.61 -12.74 -8.39
CA LYS A 57 -6.27 -12.22 -9.57
C LYS A 57 -5.26 -12.20 -10.73
N ASN A 58 -5.75 -12.09 -11.95
CA ASN A 58 -4.91 -12.15 -13.14
C ASN A 58 -3.83 -11.07 -13.20
N HIS A 59 -4.10 -9.92 -12.60
CA HIS A 59 -3.17 -8.81 -12.57
C HIS A 59 -3.02 -8.38 -11.12
N PRO A 60 -2.12 -9.03 -10.38
CA PRO A 60 -1.95 -8.69 -8.96
C PRO A 60 -1.69 -7.21 -8.72
N THR A 61 -2.41 -6.65 -7.76
CA THR A 61 -2.31 -5.23 -7.40
C THR A 61 -1.45 -5.06 -6.16
N CYS A 62 -0.26 -5.63 -6.24
CA CYS A 62 0.72 -5.59 -5.16
C CYS A 62 2.11 -5.38 -5.74
N PHE A 63 2.88 -4.51 -5.09
CA PHE A 63 4.30 -4.32 -5.39
C PHE A 63 5.13 -4.80 -4.20
N VAL A 64 6.30 -5.32 -4.49
CA VAL A 64 7.27 -5.72 -3.46
C VAL A 64 8.59 -5.04 -3.72
N ALA A 65 9.29 -4.75 -2.63
CA ALA A 65 10.69 -4.32 -2.65
C ALA A 65 11.54 -5.56 -2.45
N VAL A 66 12.55 -5.73 -3.29
CA VAL A 66 13.41 -6.94 -3.29
C VAL A 66 14.87 -6.52 -3.18
N ASP A 67 15.59 -7.13 -2.25
CA ASP A 67 17.02 -6.94 -2.09
C ASP A 67 17.67 -8.30 -1.87
N ASN A 68 18.71 -8.61 -2.65
CA ASN A 68 19.41 -9.90 -2.58
C ASN A 68 18.44 -11.09 -2.67
N LYS A 69 17.46 -11.00 -3.57
CA LYS A 69 16.42 -12.03 -3.80
C LYS A 69 15.46 -12.21 -2.63
N GLU A 70 15.51 -11.34 -1.63
CA GLU A 70 14.61 -11.39 -0.47
C GLU A 70 13.58 -10.28 -0.56
N ILE A 71 12.34 -10.58 -0.17
CA ILE A 71 11.29 -9.57 -0.06
C ILE A 71 11.55 -8.77 1.21
N VAL A 72 11.68 -7.45 1.07
CA VAL A 72 11.98 -6.55 2.20
C VAL A 72 10.89 -5.50 2.42
N GLY A 73 9.86 -5.48 1.59
CA GLY A 73 8.72 -4.59 1.76
C GLY A 73 7.64 -4.93 0.74
N PHE A 74 6.42 -4.45 1.02
CA PHE A 74 5.29 -4.67 0.12
C PHE A 74 4.27 -3.55 0.27
N ALA A 75 3.45 -3.37 -0.76
CA ALA A 75 2.25 -2.53 -0.69
C ALA A 75 1.22 -3.03 -1.67
N CYS A 76 -0.04 -2.95 -1.27
CA CYS A 76 -1.16 -3.37 -2.09
C CYS A 76 -2.08 -2.19 -2.40
N TYR A 77 -2.87 -2.32 -3.45
CA TYR A 77 -4.01 -1.44 -3.71
C TYR A 77 -5.18 -2.29 -4.22
N ASP A 78 -6.38 -1.76 -4.15
CA ASP A 78 -7.61 -2.50 -4.48
C ASP A 78 -7.71 -3.82 -3.69
N ALA A 79 -7.18 -3.83 -2.47
CA ALA A 79 -7.28 -4.98 -1.58
C ALA A 79 -8.42 -4.81 -0.57
N THR A 80 -8.38 -3.73 0.21
CA THR A 80 -9.41 -3.44 1.21
C THR A 80 -10.75 -3.12 0.54
N ALA A 81 -10.71 -2.25 -0.44
CA ALA A 81 -11.86 -1.81 -1.22
C ALA A 81 -11.34 -1.17 -2.50
N LYS A 82 -12.23 -0.97 -3.48
CA LYS A 82 -11.84 -0.33 -4.74
C LYS A 82 -11.34 1.08 -4.47
N GLY A 83 -10.21 1.42 -5.07
CA GLY A 83 -9.59 2.73 -4.94
C GLY A 83 -8.81 2.94 -3.66
N PHE A 84 -8.74 1.93 -2.79
CA PHE A 84 -8.00 2.02 -1.53
C PHE A 84 -6.56 1.56 -1.71
N PHE A 85 -5.67 2.28 -1.06
CA PHE A 85 -4.27 1.89 -0.90
C PHE A 85 -4.09 1.19 0.44
N GLY A 86 -3.26 0.16 0.47
CA GLY A 86 -2.87 -0.57 1.67
C GLY A 86 -3.24 -2.03 1.59
N PRO A 87 -2.68 -2.84 2.46
CA PRO A 87 -1.69 -2.52 3.48
C PRO A 87 -0.29 -2.23 2.90
N LEU A 88 0.56 -1.62 3.72
CA LEU A 88 1.95 -1.27 3.41
C LEU A 88 2.84 -1.70 4.56
N GLY A 89 3.95 -2.36 4.26
CA GLY A 89 4.93 -2.72 5.28
C GLY A 89 6.33 -2.80 4.71
N VAL A 90 7.31 -2.42 5.55
CA VAL A 90 8.74 -2.53 5.23
C VAL A 90 9.40 -3.26 6.38
N SER A 91 10.25 -4.24 6.08
CA SER A 91 11.00 -5.00 7.10
C SER A 91 11.85 -4.05 7.93
N ASP A 92 11.98 -4.34 9.23
CA ASP A 92 12.60 -3.42 10.20
C ASP A 92 13.99 -2.95 9.78
N ASP A 93 14.82 -3.85 9.27
CA ASP A 93 16.20 -3.54 8.87
C ASP A 93 16.27 -2.63 7.63
N TYR A 94 15.16 -2.45 6.94
CA TYR A 94 15.09 -1.69 5.69
C TYR A 94 14.32 -0.38 5.82
N ARG A 95 13.93 -0.02 7.04
CA ARG A 95 13.22 1.24 7.27
C ARG A 95 14.14 2.44 7.11
N LYS A 96 13.54 3.62 6.86
CA LYS A 96 14.22 4.91 6.71
C LYS A 96 15.17 4.97 5.51
N ARG A 97 14.88 4.17 4.48
CA ARG A 97 15.65 4.16 3.23
C ARG A 97 14.84 4.60 2.02
N GLY A 98 13.62 5.14 2.24
CA GLY A 98 12.75 5.59 1.16
C GLY A 98 11.94 4.48 0.49
N ILE A 99 12.02 3.24 0.98
CA ILE A 99 11.32 2.09 0.38
C ILE A 99 9.81 2.25 0.51
N GLY A 100 9.32 2.63 1.70
CA GLY A 100 7.88 2.82 1.92
C GLY A 100 7.30 3.86 0.98
N LYS A 101 7.98 4.97 0.82
CA LYS A 101 7.59 6.05 -0.09
C LYS A 101 7.52 5.58 -1.54
N ALA A 102 8.52 4.82 -1.97
CA ALA A 102 8.58 4.27 -3.32
C ALA A 102 7.44 3.29 -3.57
N LEU A 103 7.13 2.44 -2.58
CA LEU A 103 6.01 1.50 -2.66
C LEU A 103 4.68 2.23 -2.76
N VAL A 104 4.49 3.30 -1.97
CA VAL A 104 3.29 4.14 -2.07
C VAL A 104 3.15 4.67 -3.48
N MET A 105 4.20 5.27 -4.02
CA MET A 105 4.15 5.89 -5.35
C MET A 105 3.91 4.87 -6.46
N LYS A 106 4.46 3.67 -6.34
CA LYS A 106 4.19 2.60 -7.31
C LYS A 106 2.73 2.18 -7.29
N CYS A 107 2.14 2.08 -6.12
CA CYS A 107 0.72 1.76 -6.00
C CYS A 107 -0.17 2.88 -6.53
N MET A 108 0.20 4.14 -6.27
CA MET A 108 -0.55 5.29 -6.80
C MET A 108 -0.48 5.34 -8.32
N GLU A 109 0.69 5.03 -8.89
CA GLU A 109 0.84 4.89 -10.35
C GLU A 109 -0.07 3.78 -10.88
N GLY A 110 -0.09 2.63 -10.23
CA GLY A 110 -0.97 1.52 -10.60
C GLY A 110 -2.43 1.90 -10.58
N LEU A 111 -2.87 2.57 -9.53
CA LEU A 111 -4.24 3.06 -9.41
C LEU A 111 -4.58 4.04 -10.54
N PHE A 112 -3.69 4.96 -10.83
CA PHE A 112 -3.90 5.96 -11.89
C PHE A 112 -4.09 5.28 -13.24
N TYR A 113 -3.21 4.33 -13.60
CA TYR A 113 -3.30 3.65 -14.88
C TYR A 113 -4.44 2.63 -14.95
N ASP A 114 -4.96 2.20 -13.80
CA ASP A 114 -6.18 1.37 -13.76
C ASP A 114 -7.46 2.20 -13.89
N GLY A 115 -7.34 3.52 -14.02
CA GLY A 115 -8.48 4.39 -14.31
C GLY A 115 -8.98 5.22 -13.13
N TYR A 116 -8.33 5.16 -11.97
CA TYR A 116 -8.73 5.99 -10.83
C TYR A 116 -8.15 7.38 -10.96
N GLY A 117 -8.94 8.40 -10.61
CA GLY A 117 -8.45 9.77 -10.49
C GLY A 117 -8.01 10.09 -9.08
N TYR A 118 -8.59 9.40 -8.11
CA TYR A 118 -8.35 9.65 -6.68
C TYR A 118 -8.19 8.32 -5.96
N ALA A 119 -7.41 8.32 -4.90
CA ALA A 119 -7.20 7.13 -4.07
C ALA A 119 -7.49 7.46 -2.61
N ILE A 120 -7.84 6.42 -1.85
CA ILE A 120 -8.10 6.52 -0.42
C ILE A 120 -7.07 5.71 0.33
N ILE A 121 -6.53 6.27 1.39
CA ILE A 121 -5.69 5.53 2.34
C ILE A 121 -6.49 5.43 3.62
N GLY A 122 -6.90 4.21 3.99
CA GLY A 122 -7.89 4.02 5.03
C GLY A 122 -7.34 4.00 6.45
N GLY A 123 -8.02 4.69 7.36
CA GLY A 123 -7.80 4.55 8.81
C GLY A 123 -6.41 4.94 9.30
N VAL A 124 -5.85 6.02 8.79
CA VAL A 124 -4.50 6.45 9.12
C VAL A 124 -4.48 7.24 10.43
N SER A 125 -3.58 6.85 11.36
CA SER A 125 -3.39 7.58 12.60
C SER A 125 -2.71 8.92 12.34
N GLU A 126 -2.93 9.90 13.21
CA GLU A 126 -2.29 11.21 13.11
C GLU A 126 -0.78 11.10 12.96
N LYS A 127 -0.19 10.19 13.70
CA LYS A 127 1.25 9.95 13.68
C LYS A 127 1.77 9.58 12.29
N THR A 128 0.97 8.86 11.50
CA THR A 128 1.38 8.35 10.19
C THR A 128 0.94 9.26 9.04
N GLN A 129 0.04 10.22 9.30
CA GLN A 129 -0.47 11.11 8.25
C GLN A 129 0.65 11.92 7.58
N LYS A 130 1.64 12.36 8.37
CA LYS A 130 2.77 13.12 7.82
C LYS A 130 3.55 12.30 6.80
N PHE A 131 3.76 11.01 7.06
CA PHE A 131 4.43 10.12 6.12
C PHE A 131 3.70 10.11 4.77
N TYR A 132 2.39 9.99 4.78
CA TYR A 132 1.62 9.95 3.54
C TYR A 132 1.51 11.31 2.86
N TYR A 133 1.49 12.39 3.64
CA TYR A 133 1.55 13.71 3.05
C TYR A 133 2.87 13.89 2.29
N ASP A 134 3.98 13.52 2.91
CA ASP A 134 5.31 13.63 2.29
C ASP A 134 5.44 12.70 1.07
N ALA A 135 4.83 11.52 1.13
CA ALA A 135 4.97 10.53 0.05
C ALA A 135 4.10 10.84 -1.16
N CYS A 136 2.84 11.29 -0.96
CA CYS A 136 1.88 11.41 -2.05
C CYS A 136 0.87 12.55 -1.86
N LYS A 137 1.18 13.52 -1.01
CA LYS A 137 0.34 14.70 -0.75
C LYS A 137 -1.06 14.36 -0.24
N ALA A 138 -1.19 13.23 0.46
CA ALA A 138 -2.46 12.79 1.00
C ALA A 138 -2.97 13.74 2.08
N ILE A 139 -4.27 14.03 2.06
CA ILE A 139 -4.91 14.94 3.03
C ILE A 139 -6.06 14.24 3.74
N PRO A 140 -6.35 14.59 5.02
CA PRO A 140 -7.43 13.95 5.75
C PRO A 140 -8.81 14.25 5.19
N ILE A 141 -9.68 13.23 5.22
CA ILE A 141 -11.10 13.37 4.91
C ILE A 141 -11.84 13.47 6.24
N VAL A 142 -12.58 14.58 6.43
CA VAL A 142 -13.31 14.83 7.67
C VAL A 142 -14.42 13.79 7.86
N ASN A 143 -14.55 13.26 9.09
CA ASN A 143 -15.58 12.28 9.46
C ASN A 143 -15.58 11.03 8.58
N SER A 144 -14.37 10.52 8.29
CA SER A 144 -14.16 9.38 7.41
C SER A 144 -14.09 8.04 8.18
N ARG A 145 -13.49 7.01 7.59
CA ARG A 145 -13.36 5.65 8.12
C ARG A 145 -14.64 4.82 8.02
N LYS A 146 -15.56 5.23 7.17
CA LYS A 146 -16.85 4.55 7.05
C LYS A 146 -16.74 3.14 6.45
N VAL A 147 -15.67 2.86 5.71
CA VAL A 147 -15.42 1.51 5.18
C VAL A 147 -15.30 0.50 6.33
N TYR A 148 -14.76 0.91 7.46
CA TYR A 148 -14.55 0.00 8.60
C TYR A 148 -15.85 -0.39 9.28
N ASN A 149 -16.93 0.39 9.10
CA ASN A 149 -18.27 0.03 9.59
C ASN A 149 -18.87 -1.15 8.83
N ARG A 150 -18.25 -1.52 7.71
CA ARG A 150 -18.70 -2.63 6.87
C ARG A 150 -17.98 -3.93 7.21
N LEU A 151 -16.97 -3.88 8.07
CA LEU A 151 -16.25 -5.07 8.49
C LEU A 151 -17.10 -5.92 9.42
N ILE A 152 -16.84 -7.22 9.36
CA ILE A 152 -17.45 -8.16 10.28
C ILE A 152 -16.61 -8.18 11.56
N ASP A 153 -17.21 -7.79 12.66
CA ASP A 153 -16.57 -7.81 13.97
C ASP A 153 -16.48 -9.25 14.48
N ARG A 154 -15.31 -9.63 14.98
CA ARG A 154 -15.07 -11.00 15.42
C ARG A 154 -14.26 -11.05 16.70
#